data_6c4bb71d6964ee8508af8e355825f5e8
#
_entry.id   6c4bb71d6964ee8508af8e355825f5e8
#
_cell.length_a   1.000
_cell.length_b   1.000
_cell.length_c   1.000
_cell.angle_alpha   90.00
_cell.angle_beta   90.00
_cell.angle_gamma   90.00
#
_symmetry.space_group_name_H-M   'P 1'
#
loop_
_entity.id
_entity.type
_entity.pdbx_description
1 polymer ?
#
loop_
_entity_poly.entity_id
_entity_poly.type
_entity_poly.pdbx_seq_one_letter_code
_entity_poly.pdbx_strand_id
1 'polypeptide(L)' 'MRTIYEAKDFVRNNFGKTVNVKIHGIRNKNEIIKGIISECYKNIFIVNTNLFKRSFSYKDLLLGIIKIDVK' A
#
# COMPACT_ATOMS: atom_id res chain seq x y z
N MET A 1 10.83 1.70 7.71
CA MET A 1 10.50 3.10 7.42
C MET A 1 10.38 3.87 8.71
N ARG A 2 10.97 5.06 8.76
CA ARG A 2 10.94 5.90 9.95
C ARG A 2 10.13 7.19 9.77
N THR A 3 9.91 7.61 8.52
CA THR A 3 9.22 8.86 8.23
C THR A 3 8.18 8.65 7.14
N ILE A 4 7.21 9.57 7.09
CA ILE A 4 6.18 9.56 6.04
C ILE A 4 6.82 9.76 4.66
N TYR A 5 7.96 10.48 4.58
CA TYR A 5 8.67 10.69 3.32
C TYR A 5 9.24 9.38 2.79
N GLU A 6 9.79 8.53 3.66
CA GLU A 6 10.28 7.22 3.27
C GLU A 6 9.14 6.33 2.75
N ALA A 7 7.97 6.39 3.39
CA ALA A 7 6.80 5.66 2.94
C ALA A 7 6.36 6.12 1.54
N LYS A 8 6.33 7.43 1.31
CA LYS A 8 6.00 7.98 0.00
C LYS A 8 7.00 7.58 -1.07
N ASP A 9 8.30 7.66 -0.75
CA ASP A 9 9.34 7.28 -1.69
C ASP A 9 9.27 5.80 -2.05
N PHE A 10 9.00 4.95 -1.07
CA PHE A 10 8.83 3.52 -1.31
C PHE A 10 7.70 3.26 -2.32
N VAL A 11 6.56 3.90 -2.12
CA VAL A 11 5.40 3.74 -3.02
C VAL A 11 5.71 4.29 -4.42
N ARG A 12 6.32 5.47 -4.50
CA ARG A 12 6.68 6.08 -5.78
C ARG A 12 7.68 5.23 -6.56
N ASN A 13 8.68 4.67 -5.87
CA ASN A 13 9.69 3.83 -6.52
C ASN A 13 9.10 2.52 -7.05
N ASN A 14 7.94 2.14 -6.58
CA ASN A 14 7.25 0.93 -7.02
C ASN A 14 5.98 1.24 -7.82
N PHE A 15 5.83 2.47 -8.28
CA PHE A 15 4.70 2.88 -9.11
C PHE A 15 4.64 2.04 -10.38
N GLY A 16 3.44 1.55 -10.70
CA GLY A 16 3.23 0.72 -11.89
C GLY A 16 3.61 -0.74 -11.70
N LYS A 17 4.18 -1.10 -10.57
CA LYS A 17 4.57 -2.49 -10.29
C LYS A 17 3.45 -3.24 -9.59
N THR A 18 3.40 -4.55 -9.82
CA THR A 18 2.49 -5.43 -9.10
C THR A 18 2.99 -5.63 -7.67
N VAL A 19 2.10 -5.43 -6.72
CA VAL A 19 2.42 -5.57 -5.30
C VAL A 19 1.35 -6.40 -4.60
N ASN A 20 1.73 -7.00 -3.48
CA ASN A 20 0.78 -7.56 -2.52
C ASN A 20 0.73 -6.62 -1.32
N VAL A 21 -0.47 -6.13 -1.01
CA VAL A 21 -0.69 -5.32 0.17
C VAL A 21 -1.31 -6.19 1.24
N LYS A 22 -0.56 -6.38 2.31
CA LYS A 22 -1.03 -7.14 3.47
C LYS A 22 -1.60 -6.16 4.48
N ILE A 23 -2.88 -6.32 4.81
CA ILE A 23 -3.60 -5.46 5.74
C ILE A 23 -3.77 -6.24 7.04
N HIS A 24 -3.26 -5.68 8.14
CA HIS A 24 -3.46 -6.26 9.47
C HIS A 24 -4.83 -5.84 9.99
N GLY A 25 -5.75 -6.79 10.01
CA GLY A 25 -7.10 -6.57 10.49
C GLY A 25 -7.22 -6.72 12.00
N ILE A 26 -8.41 -6.41 12.50
CA ILE A 26 -8.78 -6.60 13.89
C ILE A 26 -8.97 -8.11 14.15
N ARG A 27 -8.59 -8.58 15.34
CA ARG A 27 -8.79 -9.97 15.79
C ARG A 27 -8.05 -11.01 14.93
N ASN A 28 -6.80 -10.72 14.60
CA ASN A 28 -5.92 -11.63 13.86
C ASN A 28 -6.40 -11.99 12.45
N LYS A 29 -7.34 -11.23 11.90
CA LYS A 29 -7.73 -11.39 10.51
C LYS A 29 -6.86 -10.52 9.64
N ASN A 30 -6.14 -11.15 8.73
CA ASN A 30 -5.30 -10.46 7.76
C ASN A 30 -5.94 -10.56 6.38
N GLU A 31 -5.86 -9.47 5.63
CA GLU A 31 -6.31 -9.44 4.24
C GLU A 31 -5.10 -9.18 3.35
N ILE A 32 -5.04 -9.88 2.21
CA ILE A 32 -4.00 -9.64 1.22
C ILE A 32 -4.67 -9.22 -0.09
N ILE A 33 -4.26 -8.07 -0.61
CA ILE A 33 -4.77 -7.54 -1.86
C ILE A 33 -3.62 -7.47 -2.85
N LYS A 34 -3.80 -8.08 -4.02
CA LYS A 34 -2.84 -8.03 -5.11
C LYS A 34 -3.30 -7.05 -6.17
N GLY A 35 -2.43 -6.15 -6.54
CA GLY A 35 -2.74 -5.16 -7.57
C GLY A 35 -1.53 -4.36 -7.98
N ILE A 36 -1.79 -3.31 -8.73
CA ILE A 36 -0.75 -2.41 -9.26
C ILE A 36 -0.92 -1.05 -8.59
N ILE A 37 0.19 -0.46 -8.14
CA ILE A 37 0.17 0.92 -7.65
C ILE A 37 -0.08 1.82 -8.86
N SER A 38 -1.29 2.36 -8.97
CA SER A 38 -1.73 3.09 -10.16
C SER A 38 -1.79 4.59 -9.99
N GLU A 39 -1.90 5.08 -8.74
CA GLU A 39 -2.03 6.51 -8.47
C GLU A 39 -1.39 6.83 -7.13
N CYS A 40 -0.71 7.97 -7.06
CA CYS A 40 -0.09 8.47 -5.84
C CYS A 40 -0.54 9.90 -5.61
N TYR A 41 -1.09 10.16 -4.43
CA TYR A 41 -1.56 11.47 -4.01
C TYR A 41 -0.78 11.96 -2.80
N LYS A 42 -1.16 13.13 -2.28
CA LYS A 42 -0.44 13.74 -1.16
C LYS A 42 -0.42 12.87 0.09
N ASN A 43 -1.55 12.28 0.45
CA ASN A 43 -1.71 11.52 1.69
C ASN A 43 -2.04 10.05 1.48
N ILE A 44 -2.46 9.68 0.27
CA ILE A 44 -2.92 8.33 -0.05
C ILE A 44 -2.34 7.88 -1.38
N PHE A 45 -2.37 6.57 -1.59
CA PHE A 45 -2.07 5.97 -2.88
C PHE A 45 -3.14 4.93 -3.22
N ILE A 46 -3.26 4.64 -4.51
CA ILE A 46 -4.29 3.73 -5.02
C ILE A 46 -3.63 2.47 -5.57
N VAL A 47 -4.13 1.32 -5.14
CA VAL A 47 -3.80 0.02 -5.70
C VAL A 47 -4.98 -0.45 -6.53
N ASN A 48 -4.75 -0.66 -7.82
CA ASN A 48 -5.77 -1.11 -8.75
C ASN A 48 -5.68 -2.61 -8.90
N THR A 49 -6.75 -3.30 -8.48
CA THR A 49 -6.89 -4.75 -8.68
C THR A 49 -7.71 -4.99 -9.95
N ASN A 50 -7.87 -6.26 -10.35
CA ASN A 50 -8.69 -6.59 -11.51
C ASN A 50 -10.17 -6.25 -11.34
N LEU A 51 -10.63 -6.15 -10.09
CA LEU A 51 -12.05 -6.00 -9.78
C LEU A 51 -12.40 -4.61 -9.22
N PHE A 52 -11.44 -3.94 -8.57
CA PHE A 52 -11.72 -2.68 -7.89
C PHE A 52 -10.43 -1.89 -7.67
N LYS A 53 -10.60 -0.63 -7.27
CA LYS A 53 -9.50 0.22 -6.79
C LYS A 53 -9.60 0.34 -5.29
N ARG A 54 -8.46 0.26 -4.61
CA ARG A 54 -8.40 0.40 -3.16
C ARG A 54 -7.41 1.50 -2.79
N SER A 55 -7.83 2.41 -1.91
CA SER A 55 -6.96 3.48 -1.42
C SER A 55 -6.33 3.09 -0.09
N PHE A 56 -5.08 3.48 0.09
CA PHE A 56 -4.34 3.29 1.33
C PHE A 56 -3.62 4.57 1.70
N SER A 57 -3.46 4.84 2.99
CA SER A 57 -2.71 5.99 3.43
C SER A 57 -1.23 5.64 3.63
N TYR A 58 -0.35 6.61 3.35
CA TYR A 58 1.07 6.43 3.63
C TYR A 58 1.33 6.27 5.12
N LYS A 59 0.48 6.88 5.95
CA LYS A 59 0.56 6.76 7.40
C LYS A 59 0.36 5.32 7.85
N ASP A 60 -0.59 4.60 7.26
CA ASP A 60 -0.84 3.20 7.59
C ASP A 60 0.36 2.33 7.21
N LEU A 61 1.02 2.66 6.10
CA LEU A 61 2.25 1.96 5.71
C LEU A 61 3.37 2.24 6.71
N LEU A 62 3.52 3.51 7.12
CA LEU A 62 4.52 3.90 8.10
C LEU A 62 4.31 3.20 9.44
N LEU A 63 3.05 3.10 9.90
CA LEU A 63 2.71 2.50 11.18
C LEU A 63 2.70 0.96 11.15
N GLY A 64 2.86 0.35 9.98
CA GLY A 64 2.85 -1.10 9.86
C GLY A 64 1.46 -1.72 9.86
N ILE A 65 0.41 -0.92 9.77
CA ILE A 65 -0.97 -1.41 9.63
C ILE A 65 -1.12 -2.13 8.30
N ILE A 66 -0.44 -1.63 7.27
CA ILE A 66 -0.31 -2.33 6.00
C ILE A 66 1.16 -2.59 5.69
N LYS A 67 1.42 -3.67 4.95
CA LYS A 67 2.75 -4.00 4.44
C LYS A 67 2.66 -4.27 2.95
N ILE A 68 3.68 -3.83 2.22
CA ILE A 68 3.71 -4.00 0.77
C ILE A 68 4.87 -4.91 0.40
N ASP A 69 4.56 -6.00 -0.31
CA ASP A 69 5.54 -6.88 -0.91
C ASP A 69 5.53 -6.65 -2.42
N VAL A 70 6.67 -6.28 -2.97
CA VAL A 70 6.83 -6.05 -4.41
C VAL A 70 7.15 -7.38 -5.09
N LYS A 71 6.45 -7.65 -6.18
CA LYS A 71 6.67 -8.87 -6.97
C LYS A 71 7.55 -8.64 -8.17
#